data_c230c8ef8f9ba2e777347b110a4dca16
#
_entry.id   c230c8ef8f9ba2e777347b110a4dca16
#
_cell.length_a   1.000
_cell.length_b   1.000
_cell.length_c   1.000
_cell.angle_alpha   90.00
_cell.angle_beta   90.00
_cell.angle_gamma   90.00
#
_symmetry.space_group_name_H-M   'P 1'
#
loop_
_entity.id
_entity.type
_entity.pdbx_description
1 polymer ?
#
loop_
_entity_poly.entity_id
_entity_poly.type
_entity_poly.pdbx_seq_one_letter_code
_entity_poly.pdbx_strand_id
1 'polypeptide(L)'
;GKVSKPVSVIIENEVLELNPDEFIFAKSEGNYVTFYFKKKDTIVKLLKRISLKSVEEQIDENDLHFIRTHRAYLVNIKHITKMTGNAQGYQLFFEMIDFPVPVSRALLPRFKQVMEGK
;
A
#
# COMPACT_ATOMS: atom_id res chain seq x y z
N GLY A 1 -7.10 22.27 -1.18
CA GLY A 1 -6.39 21.09 -1.58
C GLY A 1 -7.30 20.09 -2.29
N LYS A 2 -6.70 19.16 -2.92
CA LYS A 2 -7.45 18.13 -3.63
C LYS A 2 -8.02 17.13 -2.64
N VAL A 3 -9.28 16.78 -2.86
CA VAL A 3 -9.92 15.73 -2.08
C VAL A 3 -9.46 14.38 -2.64
N SER A 4 -8.87 13.55 -1.78
CA SER A 4 -8.46 12.21 -2.18
C SER A 4 -9.68 11.33 -2.31
N LYS A 5 -9.81 10.67 -3.45
CA LYS A 5 -10.94 9.78 -3.69
C LYS A 5 -10.65 8.39 -3.09
N PRO A 6 -11.60 7.82 -2.37
CA PRO A 6 -11.43 6.44 -1.90
C PRO A 6 -11.41 5.48 -3.08
N VAL A 7 -10.65 4.41 -2.92
CA VAL A 7 -10.62 3.31 -3.88
C VAL A 7 -11.46 2.20 -3.30
N SER A 8 -12.42 1.70 -4.07
CA SER A 8 -13.30 0.62 -3.62
C SER A 8 -12.79 -0.71 -4.14
N VAL A 9 -12.63 -1.66 -3.24
CA VAL A 9 -12.19 -3.03 -3.58
C VAL A 9 -13.32 -3.98 -3.23
N ILE A 10 -13.76 -4.76 -4.20
CA ILE A 10 -14.80 -5.77 -3.99
C ILE A 10 -14.12 -7.05 -3.52
N ILE A 11 -14.55 -7.55 -2.37
CA ILE A 11 -14.02 -8.76 -1.75
C ILE A 11 -15.21 -9.66 -1.41
N GLU A 12 -15.35 -10.74 -2.16
CA GLU A 12 -16.51 -11.63 -2.04
C GLU A 12 -17.80 -10.82 -2.18
N ASN A 13 -18.60 -10.71 -1.12
CA ASN A 13 -19.89 -10.02 -1.19
C ASN A 13 -19.86 -8.64 -0.51
N GLU A 14 -18.67 -8.12 -0.25
CA GLU A 14 -18.57 -6.82 0.41
C GLU A 14 -17.67 -5.86 -0.35
N VAL A 15 -17.80 -4.58 -0.05
CA VAL A 15 -16.98 -3.53 -0.64
C VAL A 15 -16.12 -2.95 0.47
N LEU A 16 -14.80 -2.97 0.27
CA LEU A 16 -13.86 -2.35 1.20
C LEU A 16 -13.38 -1.04 0.60
N GLU A 17 -13.58 0.05 1.34
CA GLU A 17 -13.12 1.37 0.91
C GLU A 17 -11.69 1.60 1.39
N LEU A 18 -10.79 1.91 0.47
CA LEU A 18 -9.42 2.30 0.79
C LEU A 18 -9.31 3.81 0.69
N ASN A 19 -9.61 4.49 1.78
CA ASN A 19 -9.51 5.95 1.85
C ASN A 19 -8.02 6.31 1.90
N PRO A 20 -7.50 7.09 0.94
CA PRO A 20 -6.07 7.43 0.92
C PRO A 20 -5.56 8.12 2.18
N ASP A 21 -6.42 8.83 2.90
CA ASP A 21 -6.01 9.50 4.13
C ASP A 21 -5.83 8.51 5.29
N GLU A 22 -6.40 7.32 5.20
CA GLU A 22 -6.35 6.32 6.27
C GLU A 22 -5.58 5.07 5.88
N PHE A 23 -5.74 4.61 4.64
CA PHE A 23 -5.11 3.37 4.19
C PHE A 23 -3.59 3.53 4.06
N ILE A 24 -2.85 2.65 4.73
CA ILE A 24 -1.39 2.71 4.76
C ILE A 24 -0.77 1.73 3.77
N PHE A 25 -1.03 0.43 3.95
CA PHE A 25 -0.57 -0.59 3.02
C PHE A 25 -1.36 -1.89 3.22
N ALA A 26 -1.22 -2.78 2.24
CA ALA A 26 -1.79 -4.12 2.30
C ALA A 26 -0.64 -5.12 2.21
N LYS A 27 -0.72 -6.15 3.05
CA LYS A 27 0.30 -7.19 3.14
C LYS A 27 -0.32 -8.54 2.85
N SER A 28 0.29 -9.28 1.93
CA SER A 28 -0.16 -10.64 1.60
C SER A 28 0.30 -11.62 2.68
N GLU A 29 -0.62 -12.46 3.14
CA GLU A 29 -0.32 -13.48 4.14
C GLU A 29 -1.06 -14.77 3.75
N GLY A 30 -0.40 -15.60 2.93
CA GLY A 30 -1.01 -16.82 2.42
C GLY A 30 -2.17 -16.49 1.46
N ASN A 31 -3.35 -17.02 1.75
CA ASN A 31 -4.55 -16.76 0.95
C ASN A 31 -5.29 -15.51 1.38
N TYR A 32 -4.70 -14.73 2.28
CA TYR A 32 -5.32 -13.55 2.85
C TYR A 32 -4.46 -12.32 2.61
N VAL A 33 -5.09 -11.16 2.73
CA VAL A 33 -4.40 -9.87 2.71
C VAL A 33 -4.81 -9.13 3.97
N THR A 34 -3.82 -8.59 4.68
CA THR A 34 -4.08 -7.72 5.83
C THR A 34 -3.98 -6.28 5.36
N PHE A 35 -5.07 -5.54 5.53
CA PHE A 35 -5.13 -4.11 5.18
C PHE A 35 -4.87 -3.31 6.45
N TYR A 36 -3.91 -2.40 6.38
CA TYR A 36 -3.51 -1.55 7.51
C TYR A 36 -4.05 -0.14 7.29
N PHE A 37 -4.74 0.37 8.31
CA PHE A 37 -5.31 1.72 8.28
C PHE A 37 -4.86 2.48 9.52
N LYS A 38 -4.66 3.78 9.37
CA LYS A 38 -4.44 4.67 10.50
C LYS A 38 -5.72 5.47 10.69
N LYS A 39 -6.39 5.25 11.82
CA LYS A 39 -7.61 5.97 12.18
C LYS A 39 -7.33 6.76 13.44
N LYS A 40 -7.16 8.07 13.30
CA LYS A 40 -6.74 8.97 14.38
C LYS A 40 -5.38 8.50 14.90
N ASP A 41 -5.29 8.08 16.16
CA ASP A 41 -4.03 7.63 16.75
C ASP A 41 -3.96 6.11 16.90
N THR A 42 -4.72 5.39 16.09
CA THR A 42 -4.83 3.93 16.20
C THR A 42 -4.60 3.26 14.84
N ILE A 43 -3.87 2.15 14.86
CA ILE A 43 -3.73 1.30 13.68
C ILE A 43 -4.82 0.24 13.71
N VAL A 44 -5.59 0.16 12.62
CA VAL A 44 -6.64 -0.83 12.43
C VAL A 44 -6.19 -1.80 11.34
N LYS A 45 -6.34 -3.09 11.60
CA LYS A 45 -5.97 -4.14 10.66
C LYS A 45 -7.21 -4.92 10.27
N LEU A 46 -7.41 -5.13 8.97
CA LEU A 46 -8.50 -5.94 8.47
C LEU A 46 -7.93 -7.08 7.64
N LEU A 47 -8.23 -8.31 8.04
CA LEU A 47 -7.79 -9.50 7.33
C LEU A 47 -8.90 -9.96 6.39
N LYS A 48 -8.61 -10.03 5.10
CA LYS A 48 -9.60 -10.41 4.10
C LYS A 48 -9.07 -11.50 3.19
N ARG A 49 -9.95 -12.38 2.73
CA ARG A 49 -9.57 -13.44 1.81
C ARG A 49 -9.59 -12.91 0.38
N ILE A 50 -8.44 -12.49 -0.08
CA ILE A 50 -8.23 -11.94 -1.42
C ILE A 50 -6.73 -12.00 -1.69
N SER A 51 -6.33 -11.95 -2.96
CA SER A 51 -4.92 -11.83 -3.33
C SER A 51 -4.55 -10.38 -3.56
N LEU A 52 -3.26 -10.03 -3.38
CA LEU A 52 -2.80 -8.69 -3.72
C LEU A 52 -2.98 -8.39 -5.19
N LYS A 53 -2.84 -9.39 -6.05
CA LYS A 53 -3.06 -9.21 -7.47
C LYS A 53 -4.49 -8.76 -7.75
N SER A 54 -5.46 -9.38 -7.08
CA SER A 54 -6.87 -9.00 -7.24
C SER A 54 -7.13 -7.59 -6.72
N VAL A 55 -6.50 -7.21 -5.60
CA VAL A 55 -6.60 -5.83 -5.10
C VAL A 55 -6.04 -4.87 -6.12
N GLU A 56 -4.84 -5.16 -6.62
CA GLU A 56 -4.16 -4.28 -7.58
C GLU A 56 -4.97 -4.11 -8.87
N GLU A 57 -5.60 -5.17 -9.35
CA GLU A 57 -6.41 -5.12 -10.57
C GLU A 57 -7.64 -4.23 -10.43
N GLN A 58 -8.09 -3.99 -9.21
CA GLN A 58 -9.25 -3.15 -8.94
C GLN A 58 -8.88 -1.69 -8.69
N ILE A 59 -7.60 -1.40 -8.63
CA ILE A 59 -7.13 -0.02 -8.46
C ILE A 59 -6.88 0.58 -9.84
N ASP A 60 -7.38 1.79 -10.05
CA ASP A 60 -7.17 2.50 -11.31
C ASP A 60 -5.66 2.68 -11.53
N GLU A 61 -5.17 2.24 -12.68
CA GLU A 61 -3.75 2.35 -13.02
C GLU A 61 -3.28 3.80 -13.10
N ASN A 62 -4.20 4.75 -13.20
CA ASN A 62 -3.89 6.17 -13.18
C ASN A 62 -3.75 6.71 -11.76
N ASP A 63 -4.09 5.89 -10.76
CA ASP A 63 -3.92 6.25 -9.36
C ASP A 63 -2.51 5.82 -8.94
N LEU A 64 -1.58 6.77 -8.97
CA LEU A 64 -0.17 6.49 -8.72
C LEU A 64 0.20 6.52 -7.24
N HIS A 65 -0.78 6.69 -6.34
CA HIS A 65 -0.51 6.71 -4.91
C HIS A 65 -0.37 5.29 -4.33
N PHE A 66 -1.09 4.33 -4.91
CA PHE A 66 -1.07 2.94 -4.43
C PHE A 66 -0.21 2.12 -5.39
N ILE A 67 0.89 1.60 -4.90
CA ILE A 67 1.87 0.93 -5.75
C ILE A 67 2.39 -0.36 -5.11
N ARG A 68 2.58 -1.36 -5.94
CA ARG A 68 3.24 -2.61 -5.54
C ARG A 68 4.71 -2.33 -5.30
N THR A 69 5.21 -2.60 -4.11
CA THR A 69 6.64 -2.43 -3.80
C THR A 69 7.36 -3.76 -3.65
N HIS A 70 6.58 -4.81 -3.45
CA HIS A 70 7.10 -6.15 -3.22
C HIS A 70 5.99 -7.12 -3.57
N ARG A 71 6.33 -8.38 -3.86
CA ARG A 71 5.28 -9.37 -4.16
C ARG A 71 4.29 -9.52 -3.01
N ALA A 72 4.69 -9.18 -1.79
CA ALA A 72 3.85 -9.29 -0.61
C ALA A 72 3.27 -7.96 -0.12
N TYR A 73 3.55 -6.84 -0.79
CA TYR A 73 3.12 -5.53 -0.31
C TYR A 73 2.59 -4.61 -1.41
N LEU A 74 1.50 -3.94 -1.08
CA LEU A 74 0.94 -2.85 -1.88
C LEU A 74 0.83 -1.66 -0.93
N VAL A 75 1.52 -0.56 -1.23
CA VAL A 75 1.62 0.56 -0.29
C VAL A 75 0.97 1.82 -0.83
N ASN A 76 0.50 2.65 0.09
CA ASN A 76 0.08 4.02 -0.20
C ASN A 76 1.28 4.92 0.07
N ILE A 77 1.87 5.47 -0.99
CA ILE A 77 3.10 6.26 -0.86
C ILE A 77 2.90 7.54 -0.05
N LYS A 78 1.65 8.00 0.04
CA LYS A 78 1.31 9.19 0.83
C LYS A 78 1.71 9.05 2.30
N HIS A 79 1.71 7.83 2.83
CA HIS A 79 1.98 7.59 4.25
C HIS A 79 3.42 7.23 4.57
N ILE A 80 4.29 7.18 3.57
CA ILE A 80 5.71 6.89 3.81
C ILE A 80 6.33 8.05 4.57
N THR A 81 6.93 7.76 5.73
CA THR A 81 7.58 8.78 6.55
C THR A 81 9.09 8.80 6.40
N LYS A 82 9.67 7.67 5.97
CA LYS A 82 11.12 7.56 5.85
C LYS A 82 11.45 6.43 4.88
N MET A 83 12.54 6.58 4.15
CA MET A 83 13.07 5.54 3.28
C MET A 83 14.56 5.36 3.58
N THR A 84 14.99 4.09 3.65
CA THR A 84 16.42 3.76 3.75
C THR A 84 16.73 2.71 2.70
N GLY A 85 18.01 2.60 2.34
CA GLY A 85 18.42 1.56 1.41
C GLY A 85 19.42 2.06 0.39
N ASN A 86 19.64 1.21 -0.60
CA ASN A 86 20.62 1.47 -1.66
C ASN A 86 20.13 0.84 -2.96
N ALA A 87 21.05 0.69 -3.93
CA ALA A 87 20.71 0.15 -5.24
C ALA A 87 20.16 -1.30 -5.21
N GLN A 88 20.35 -2.01 -4.10
CA GLN A 88 19.88 -3.38 -3.97
C GLN A 88 18.46 -3.48 -3.42
N GLY A 89 17.94 -2.39 -2.89
CA GLY A 89 16.58 -2.35 -2.39
C GLY A 89 16.41 -1.28 -1.32
N TYR A 90 15.17 -0.92 -1.11
CA TYR A 90 14.80 0.10 -0.11
C TYR A 90 13.92 -0.52 0.95
N GLN A 91 13.86 0.17 2.09
CA GLN A 91 12.91 -0.12 3.16
C GLN A 91 12.12 1.14 3.45
N LEU A 92 10.82 0.97 3.57
CA LEU A 92 9.89 2.07 3.80
C LEU A 92 9.38 2.01 5.22
N PHE A 93 9.26 3.16 5.85
CA PHE A 93 8.77 3.27 7.23
C PHE A 93 7.49 4.09 7.26
N PHE A 94 6.59 3.71 8.14
CA PHE A 94 5.28 4.33 8.28
C PHE A 94 5.04 4.65 9.75
N GLU A 95 4.33 5.74 10.01
CA GLU A 95 4.02 6.15 11.38
C GLU A 95 3.22 5.07 12.09
N MET A 96 3.62 4.74 13.32
CA MET A 96 2.96 3.76 14.19
C MET A 96 3.08 2.31 13.71
N ILE A 97 3.88 2.06 12.71
CA ILE A 97 4.19 0.71 12.23
C ILE A 97 5.62 0.41 12.64
N ASP A 98 5.83 -0.68 13.36
CA ASP A 98 7.12 -1.00 13.98
C ASP A 98 8.02 -1.92 13.15
N PHE A 99 7.71 -2.09 11.87
CA PHE A 99 8.54 -2.88 10.97
C PHE A 99 8.64 -2.17 9.62
N PRO A 100 9.75 -2.37 8.89
CA PRO A 100 9.90 -1.78 7.57
C PRO A 100 9.15 -2.58 6.51
N VAL A 101 8.73 -1.89 5.46
CA VAL A 101 8.11 -2.51 4.30
C VAL A 101 9.12 -2.47 3.14
N PRO A 102 9.46 -3.62 2.55
CA PRO A 102 10.51 -3.65 1.53
C PRO A 102 10.05 -3.16 0.17
N VAL A 103 10.98 -2.59 -0.57
CA VAL A 103 10.83 -2.37 -2.01
C VAL A 103 11.79 -3.33 -2.67
N SER A 104 11.26 -4.29 -3.41
CA SER A 104 12.10 -5.31 -4.05
C SER A 104 12.95 -4.69 -5.16
N ARG A 105 14.07 -5.35 -5.45
CA ARG A 105 14.98 -4.91 -6.50
C ARG A 105 14.26 -4.76 -7.85
N ALA A 106 13.39 -5.70 -8.16
CA ALA A 106 12.67 -5.70 -9.43
C ALA A 106 11.70 -4.55 -9.55
N LEU A 107 11.11 -4.09 -8.44
CA LEU A 107 10.13 -3.03 -8.45
C LEU A 107 10.71 -1.65 -8.12
N LEU A 108 11.99 -1.60 -7.77
CA LEU A 108 12.65 -0.34 -7.42
C LEU A 108 12.60 0.72 -8.51
N PRO A 109 12.88 0.39 -9.80
CA PRO A 109 12.82 1.41 -10.85
C PRO A 109 11.43 2.03 -10.97
N ARG A 110 10.39 1.21 -10.90
CA ARG A 110 9.01 1.70 -10.97
C ARG A 110 8.68 2.57 -9.76
N PHE A 111 9.11 2.13 -8.59
CA PHE A 111 8.88 2.89 -7.36
C PHE A 111 9.53 4.27 -7.43
N LYS A 112 10.78 4.34 -7.88
CA LYS A 112 11.49 5.62 -8.03
C LYS A 112 10.78 6.53 -9.02
N GLN A 113 10.32 5.97 -10.13
CA GLN A 113 9.59 6.73 -11.13
C GLN A 113 8.34 7.37 -10.56
N VAL A 114 7.57 6.59 -9.79
CA VAL A 114 6.34 7.08 -9.17
C VAL A 114 6.65 8.15 -8.12
N MET A 115 7.68 7.93 -7.30
CA MET A 115 8.06 8.91 -6.28
C MET A 115 8.54 10.23 -6.88
N GLU A 116 9.21 10.18 -8.03
CA GLU A 116 9.69 11.39 -8.71
C GLU A 116 8.54 12.18 -9.33
N GLY A 117 7.49 11.49 -9.77
CA GLY A 117 6.33 12.14 -10.35
C GLY A 117 5.33 12.68 -9.33
N LYS A 118 5.63 12.47 -8.07
CA LYS A 118 4.75 12.84 -6.97
C LYS A 118 4.67 14.37 -6.77
#